data_dfb51363616ad19397caeb45d5c769fd
#
_entry.id   dfb51363616ad19397caeb45d5c769fd
#
_cell.length_a   1.000
_cell.length_b   1.000
_cell.length_c   1.000
_cell.angle_alpha   90.00
_cell.angle_beta   90.00
_cell.angle_gamma   90.00
#
_symmetry.space_group_name_H-M   'P 1'
#
loop_
_entity.id
_entity.type
_entity.pdbx_description
1 polymer ?
#
loop_
_entity_poly.entity_id
_entity_poly.type
_entity_poly.pdbx_seq_one_letter_code
_entity_poly.pdbx_strand_id
1 'polypeptide(L)'
;MTKVALALLLLNFLTSFTNIWPTPFVQPDTRIGPEFVALWAILVLLVALFGRVGRGAIAVLTGWFLLVAIGRYVDVTLPAWLGRKLNLYWDAAELPKFLEVASQEYAWWEIFGIIAAFIAGFWLLTRLIRGCIEVLAMHAAPYTLRSPMALTVTIACLGLVVGNLTKVVVSPYVSGPVFPVYTRQAHILAAAWFPDSFRSELPESPPLDSDLKVLRGAEVKVCLL
;
A
#
# COMPACT_ATOMS: atom_id res chain seq x y z
N MET A 1 15.76 22.46 -12.00
CA MET A 1 15.82 21.04 -12.39
C MET A 1 16.03 20.09 -11.19
N THR A 2 16.96 20.37 -10.28
CA THR A 2 17.25 19.52 -9.09
C THR A 2 16.04 19.22 -8.21
N LYS A 3 15.17 20.21 -7.94
CA LYS A 3 13.96 20.00 -7.11
C LYS A 3 12.96 19.04 -7.76
N VAL A 4 12.82 19.07 -9.09
CA VAL A 4 11.92 18.15 -9.82
C VAL A 4 12.46 16.74 -9.77
N ALA A 5 13.75 16.54 -10.06
CA ALA A 5 14.38 15.23 -9.97
C ALA A 5 14.26 14.62 -8.56
N LEU A 6 14.49 15.43 -7.53
CA LEU A 6 14.32 14.99 -6.13
C LEU A 6 12.86 14.62 -5.83
N ALA A 7 11.88 15.41 -6.27
CA ALA A 7 10.46 15.10 -6.09
C ALA A 7 10.06 13.80 -6.78
N LEU A 8 10.52 13.57 -8.02
CA LEU A 8 10.28 12.33 -8.75
C LEU A 8 10.88 11.12 -8.03
N LEU A 9 12.13 11.23 -7.58
CA LEU A 9 12.81 10.15 -6.85
C LEU A 9 12.11 9.83 -5.53
N LEU A 10 11.75 10.85 -4.74
CA LEU A 10 11.08 10.67 -3.46
C LEU A 10 9.69 10.03 -3.62
N LEU A 11 8.88 10.51 -4.56
CA LEU A 11 7.56 9.95 -4.79
C LEU A 11 7.66 8.53 -5.36
N ASN A 12 8.58 8.26 -6.29
CA ASN A 12 8.80 6.89 -6.74
C ASN A 12 9.25 5.98 -5.61
N PHE A 13 10.20 6.42 -4.78
CA PHE A 13 10.65 5.65 -3.62
C PHE A 13 9.49 5.25 -2.70
N LEU A 14 8.58 6.17 -2.39
CA LEU A 14 7.43 5.90 -1.51
C LEU A 14 6.45 4.84 -2.05
N THR A 15 6.51 4.51 -3.34
CA THR A 15 5.66 3.50 -3.97
C THR A 15 6.39 2.21 -4.35
N SER A 16 7.73 2.24 -4.40
CA SER A 16 8.51 1.13 -4.94
C SER A 16 9.44 0.44 -3.92
N PHE A 17 9.71 1.04 -2.75
CA PHE A 17 10.64 0.47 -1.77
C PHE A 17 10.30 -0.99 -1.39
N THR A 18 11.32 -1.73 -0.97
CA THR A 18 11.21 -3.09 -0.46
C THR A 18 11.68 -3.17 0.98
N ASN A 19 11.40 -4.29 1.66
CA ASN A 19 11.81 -4.50 3.04
C ASN A 19 13.19 -5.17 3.09
N ILE A 20 13.97 -4.82 4.10
CA ILE A 20 15.19 -5.55 4.49
C ILE A 20 14.77 -6.62 5.49
N TRP A 21 14.40 -7.79 4.97
CA TRP A 21 13.94 -8.90 5.79
C TRP A 21 15.01 -9.40 6.77
N PRO A 22 14.69 -9.68 8.04
CA PRO A 22 13.40 -9.60 8.75
C PRO A 22 13.26 -8.32 9.62
N THR A 23 13.60 -7.16 9.13
CA THR A 23 13.63 -5.90 9.89
C THR A 23 12.49 -4.95 9.50
N PRO A 24 12.19 -3.90 10.31
CA PRO A 24 11.24 -2.85 9.94
C PRO A 24 11.80 -1.88 8.91
N PHE A 25 13.06 -2.02 8.55
CA PHE A 25 13.73 -1.07 7.67
C PHE A 25 13.39 -1.34 6.21
N VAL A 26 13.37 -0.25 5.44
CA VAL A 26 13.10 -0.28 4.01
C VAL A 26 14.36 0.06 3.23
N GLN A 27 14.47 -0.49 2.03
CA GLN A 27 15.53 -0.18 1.09
C GLN A 27 14.95 0.35 -0.22
N PRO A 28 15.65 1.27 -0.90
CA PRO A 28 15.22 1.77 -2.20
C PRO A 28 15.21 0.65 -3.23
N ASP A 29 14.22 0.69 -4.11
CA ASP A 29 14.12 -0.17 -5.28
C ASP A 29 14.25 0.70 -6.54
N THR A 30 14.85 0.15 -7.58
CA THR A 30 15.02 0.82 -8.87
C THR A 30 13.77 0.73 -9.75
N ARG A 31 12.79 -0.06 -9.34
CA ARG A 31 11.53 -0.23 -10.06
C ARG A 31 10.65 1.02 -9.97
N ILE A 32 9.82 1.20 -10.98
CA ILE A 32 8.88 2.32 -11.04
C ILE A 32 7.55 1.90 -10.41
N GLY A 33 7.05 2.71 -9.48
CA GLY A 33 5.74 2.50 -8.84
C GLY A 33 4.60 2.82 -9.80
N PRO A 34 3.62 1.93 -10.00
CA PRO A 34 2.48 2.19 -10.86
C PRO A 34 1.65 3.39 -10.39
N GLU A 35 1.51 3.57 -9.07
CA GLU A 35 0.80 4.70 -8.48
C GLU A 35 1.53 6.03 -8.70
N PHE A 36 2.86 6.01 -8.73
CA PHE A 36 3.65 7.18 -9.10
C PHE A 36 3.39 7.61 -10.54
N VAL A 37 3.34 6.65 -11.48
CA VAL A 37 3.01 6.92 -12.89
C VAL A 37 1.58 7.44 -13.01
N ALA A 38 0.62 6.87 -12.27
CA ALA A 38 -0.75 7.33 -12.24
C ALA A 38 -0.85 8.77 -11.72
N LEU A 39 -0.12 9.12 -10.63
CA LEU A 39 -0.05 10.48 -10.12
C LEU A 39 0.45 11.47 -11.20
N TRP A 40 1.55 11.11 -11.87
CA TRP A 40 2.09 11.95 -12.94
C TRP A 40 1.10 12.14 -14.07
N ALA A 41 0.45 11.06 -14.54
CA ALA A 41 -0.57 11.13 -15.59
C ALA A 41 -1.76 12.02 -15.20
N ILE A 42 -2.22 11.91 -13.94
CA ILE A 42 -3.31 12.75 -13.41
C ILE A 42 -2.88 14.23 -13.37
N LEU A 43 -1.67 14.53 -12.92
CA LEU A 43 -1.16 15.91 -12.90
C LEU A 43 -1.11 16.51 -14.32
N VAL A 44 -0.57 15.77 -15.29
CA VAL A 44 -0.52 16.20 -16.69
C VAL A 44 -1.93 16.43 -17.24
N LEU A 45 -2.87 15.53 -16.97
CA LEU A 45 -4.26 15.64 -17.40
C LEU A 45 -4.95 16.87 -16.79
N LEU A 46 -4.79 17.08 -15.47
CA LEU A 46 -5.39 18.25 -14.80
C LEU A 46 -4.85 19.56 -15.37
N VAL A 47 -3.57 19.64 -15.65
CA VAL A 47 -2.97 20.83 -16.28
C VAL A 47 -3.45 20.97 -17.72
N ALA A 48 -3.60 19.88 -18.46
CA ALA A 48 -4.12 19.91 -19.83
C ALA A 48 -5.57 20.43 -19.91
N LEU A 49 -6.42 20.00 -18.98
CA LEU A 49 -7.85 20.35 -18.95
C LEU A 49 -8.11 21.75 -18.35
N PHE A 50 -7.40 22.09 -17.27
CA PHE A 50 -7.70 23.28 -16.47
C PHE A 50 -6.59 24.36 -16.51
N GLY A 51 -5.48 24.11 -17.21
CA GLY A 51 -4.33 25.00 -17.31
C GLY A 51 -3.49 25.07 -16.01
N ARG A 52 -4.00 24.60 -14.90
CA ARG A 52 -3.32 24.57 -13.60
C ARG A 52 -3.91 23.50 -12.69
N VAL A 53 -3.14 23.07 -11.69
CA VAL A 53 -3.64 22.21 -10.62
C VAL A 53 -4.12 23.07 -9.45
N GLY A 54 -5.40 23.00 -9.13
CA GLY A 54 -6.00 23.76 -8.02
C GLY A 54 -5.54 23.22 -6.65
N ARG A 55 -5.61 24.06 -5.61
CA ARG A 55 -5.23 23.67 -4.22
C ARG A 55 -6.03 22.48 -3.70
N GLY A 56 -7.31 22.38 -4.05
CA GLY A 56 -8.15 21.25 -3.67
C GLY A 56 -7.67 19.94 -4.32
N ALA A 57 -7.32 19.96 -5.61
CA ALA A 57 -6.77 18.80 -6.30
C ALA A 57 -5.43 18.35 -5.68
N ILE A 58 -4.55 19.31 -5.34
CA ILE A 58 -3.29 19.01 -4.64
C ILE A 58 -3.57 18.33 -3.29
N ALA A 59 -4.54 18.81 -2.52
CA ALA A 59 -4.89 18.20 -1.23
C ALA A 59 -5.42 16.77 -1.39
N VAL A 60 -6.31 16.53 -2.35
CA VAL A 60 -6.85 15.19 -2.66
C VAL A 60 -5.74 14.24 -3.11
N LEU A 61 -4.88 14.68 -4.04
CA LEU A 61 -3.75 13.88 -4.51
C LEU A 61 -2.75 13.59 -3.40
N THR A 62 -2.52 14.55 -2.50
CA THR A 62 -1.66 14.33 -1.32
C THR A 62 -2.24 13.27 -0.40
N GLY A 63 -3.54 13.34 -0.08
CA GLY A 63 -4.22 12.35 0.75
C GLY A 63 -4.22 10.96 0.11
N TRP A 64 -4.52 10.87 -1.19
CA TRP A 64 -4.46 9.62 -1.94
C TRP A 64 -3.05 9.02 -1.92
N PHE A 65 -2.02 9.83 -2.20
CA PHE A 65 -0.65 9.35 -2.25
C PHE A 65 -0.11 8.97 -0.88
N LEU A 66 -0.56 9.64 0.17
CA LEU A 66 -0.26 9.27 1.56
C LEU A 66 -0.83 7.88 1.89
N LEU A 67 -2.08 7.60 1.49
CA LEU A 67 -2.64 6.25 1.62
C LEU A 67 -1.80 5.22 0.86
N VAL A 68 -1.40 5.52 -0.38
CA VAL A 68 -0.51 4.63 -1.15
C VAL A 68 0.79 4.33 -0.40
N ALA A 69 1.46 5.34 0.15
CA ALA A 69 2.70 5.16 0.91
C ALA A 69 2.49 4.30 2.17
N ILE A 70 1.40 4.53 2.91
CA ILE A 70 1.02 3.71 4.07
C ILE A 70 0.72 2.26 3.65
N GLY A 71 -0.09 2.09 2.62
CA GLY A 71 -0.42 0.76 2.09
C GLY A 71 0.80 -0.01 1.64
N ARG A 72 1.77 0.68 1.01
CA ARG A 72 3.05 0.07 0.63
C ARG A 72 3.83 -0.39 1.85
N TYR A 73 3.93 0.46 2.88
CA TYR A 73 4.61 0.10 4.13
C TYR A 73 3.95 -1.11 4.79
N VAL A 74 2.63 -1.12 4.88
CA VAL A 74 1.84 -2.22 5.44
C VAL A 74 2.07 -3.54 4.68
N ASP A 75 2.09 -3.49 3.34
CA ASP A 75 2.24 -4.71 2.54
C ASP A 75 3.66 -5.30 2.60
N VAL A 76 4.66 -4.42 2.67
CA VAL A 76 6.07 -4.82 2.55
C VAL A 76 6.72 -5.05 3.92
N THR A 77 6.36 -4.28 4.95
CA THR A 77 7.07 -4.26 6.22
C THR A 77 6.35 -5.03 7.32
N LEU A 78 5.02 -4.94 7.43
CA LEU A 78 4.31 -5.65 8.49
C LEU A 78 4.46 -7.18 8.44
N PRO A 79 4.55 -7.85 7.28
CA PRO A 79 4.83 -9.29 7.25
C PRO A 79 6.15 -9.68 7.93
N ALA A 80 7.15 -8.78 7.93
CA ALA A 80 8.42 -9.03 8.62
C ALA A 80 8.26 -9.06 10.15
N TRP A 81 7.26 -8.34 10.68
CA TRP A 81 6.99 -8.30 12.12
C TRP A 81 5.98 -9.35 12.57
N LEU A 82 4.91 -9.51 11.80
CA LEU A 82 3.79 -10.37 12.16
C LEU A 82 3.96 -11.83 11.68
N GLY A 83 4.98 -12.11 10.84
CA GLY A 83 5.13 -13.40 10.15
C GLY A 83 4.02 -13.70 9.14
N ARG A 84 3.02 -12.83 9.02
CA ARG A 84 1.87 -12.95 8.13
C ARG A 84 1.41 -11.59 7.61
N LYS A 85 0.61 -11.59 6.55
CA LYS A 85 -0.01 -10.36 6.05
C LYS A 85 -1.01 -9.82 7.07
N LEU A 86 -1.09 -8.48 7.19
CA LEU A 86 -2.04 -7.80 8.05
C LEU A 86 -3.48 -8.25 7.75
N ASN A 87 -4.23 -8.52 8.80
CA ASN A 87 -5.68 -8.71 8.77
C ASN A 87 -6.32 -7.66 9.69
N LEU A 88 -6.82 -6.59 9.09
CA LEU A 88 -7.30 -5.43 9.86
C LEU A 88 -8.41 -5.80 10.85
N TYR A 89 -9.27 -6.76 10.53
CA TYR A 89 -10.36 -7.18 11.42
C TYR A 89 -9.84 -7.83 12.71
N TRP A 90 -8.98 -8.84 12.57
CA TRP A 90 -8.43 -9.57 13.72
C TRP A 90 -7.39 -8.75 14.47
N ASP A 91 -6.50 -8.08 13.75
CA ASP A 91 -5.42 -7.31 14.36
C ASP A 91 -5.95 -6.08 15.11
N ALA A 92 -7.04 -5.45 14.62
CA ALA A 92 -7.70 -4.37 15.35
C ALA A 92 -8.41 -4.86 16.62
N ALA A 93 -8.95 -6.08 16.62
CA ALA A 93 -9.57 -6.66 17.81
C ALA A 93 -8.57 -6.97 18.91
N GLU A 94 -7.31 -7.24 18.57
CA GLU A 94 -6.24 -7.47 19.55
C GLU A 94 -5.57 -6.17 20.05
N LEU A 95 -5.83 -5.03 19.40
CA LEU A 95 -5.22 -3.75 19.76
C LEU A 95 -5.44 -3.32 21.23
N PRO A 96 -6.64 -3.49 21.84
CA PRO A 96 -6.84 -3.13 23.24
C PRO A 96 -5.92 -3.93 24.19
N LYS A 97 -5.77 -5.23 23.96
CA LYS A 97 -4.87 -6.09 24.76
C LYS A 97 -3.41 -5.67 24.60
N PHE A 98 -3.01 -5.34 23.36
CA PHE A 98 -1.67 -4.82 23.10
C PHE A 98 -1.40 -3.52 23.86
N LEU A 99 -2.37 -2.60 23.88
CA LEU A 99 -2.26 -1.33 24.62
C LEU A 99 -2.22 -1.56 26.13
N GLU A 100 -2.97 -2.53 26.64
CA GLU A 100 -2.91 -2.91 28.06
C GLU A 100 -1.52 -3.39 28.44
N VAL A 101 -0.94 -4.32 27.70
CA VAL A 101 0.44 -4.80 27.92
C VAL A 101 1.44 -3.66 27.80
N ALA A 102 1.33 -2.83 26.76
CA ALA A 102 2.23 -1.70 26.59
C ALA A 102 2.14 -0.70 27.76
N SER A 103 0.95 -0.49 28.33
CA SER A 103 0.76 0.41 29.48
C SER A 103 1.36 -0.12 30.77
N GLN A 104 1.62 -1.42 30.88
CA GLN A 104 2.29 -2.05 32.02
C GLN A 104 3.81 -1.99 31.90
N GLU A 105 4.36 -2.06 30.68
CA GLU A 105 5.79 -2.10 30.40
C GLU A 105 6.42 -0.72 30.25
N TYR A 106 5.68 0.25 29.70
CA TYR A 106 6.19 1.59 29.38
C TYR A 106 5.64 2.65 30.31
N ALA A 107 6.47 3.60 30.70
CA ALA A 107 6.04 4.78 31.44
C ALA A 107 5.12 5.66 30.54
N TRP A 108 4.13 6.33 31.16
CA TRP A 108 3.15 7.13 30.41
C TRP A 108 3.78 8.18 29.48
N TRP A 109 4.91 8.77 29.89
CA TRP A 109 5.64 9.76 29.09
C TRP A 109 6.33 9.13 27.86
N GLU A 110 6.73 7.85 27.94
CA GLU A 110 7.30 7.11 26.81
C GLU A 110 6.21 6.83 25.77
N ILE A 111 5.04 6.38 26.20
CA ILE A 111 3.87 6.19 25.33
C ILE A 111 3.50 7.50 24.66
N PHE A 112 3.42 8.60 25.42
CA PHE A 112 3.15 9.92 24.87
C PHE A 112 4.21 10.35 23.87
N GLY A 113 5.49 10.12 24.16
CA GLY A 113 6.60 10.39 23.25
C GLY A 113 6.50 9.62 21.94
N ILE A 114 6.14 8.33 21.98
CA ILE A 114 5.94 7.49 20.80
C ILE A 114 4.77 8.04 19.95
N ILE A 115 3.65 8.36 20.58
CA ILE A 115 2.47 8.92 19.89
C ILE A 115 2.82 10.26 19.24
N ALA A 116 3.50 11.14 19.98
CA ALA A 116 3.92 12.45 19.47
C ALA A 116 4.88 12.32 18.28
N ALA A 117 5.85 11.40 18.37
CA ALA A 117 6.77 11.10 17.28
C ALA A 117 6.05 10.56 16.03
N PHE A 118 5.05 9.68 16.24
CA PHE A 118 4.22 9.17 15.15
C PHE A 118 3.41 10.27 14.45
N ILE A 119 2.76 11.14 15.23
CA ILE A 119 2.01 12.30 14.70
C ILE A 119 2.94 13.26 13.95
N ALA A 120 4.09 13.57 14.52
CA ALA A 120 5.08 14.43 13.88
C ALA A 120 5.62 13.82 12.57
N GLY A 121 5.92 12.54 12.57
CA GLY A 121 6.36 11.80 11.38
C GLY A 121 5.30 11.78 10.28
N PHE A 122 4.05 11.53 10.65
CA PHE A 122 2.91 11.56 9.73
C PHE A 122 2.69 12.96 9.14
N TRP A 123 2.77 13.99 9.96
CA TRP A 123 2.67 15.38 9.52
C TRP A 123 3.82 15.75 8.56
N LEU A 124 5.05 15.38 8.91
CA LEU A 124 6.22 15.62 8.08
C LEU A 124 6.12 14.91 6.73
N LEU A 125 5.71 13.64 6.72
CA LEU A 125 5.48 12.86 5.50
C LEU A 125 4.42 13.53 4.61
N THR A 126 3.32 13.97 5.20
CA THR A 126 2.25 14.68 4.48
C THR A 126 2.77 15.98 3.85
N ARG A 127 3.59 16.76 4.58
CA ARG A 127 4.21 17.99 4.08
C ARG A 127 5.20 17.71 2.96
N LEU A 128 5.97 16.63 3.08
CA LEU A 128 6.94 16.20 2.07
C LEU A 128 6.23 15.80 0.76
N ILE A 129 5.24 14.92 0.85
CA ILE A 129 4.45 14.47 -0.31
C ILE A 129 3.79 15.68 -0.99
N ARG A 130 3.14 16.55 -0.20
CA ARG A 130 2.49 17.75 -0.72
C ARG A 130 3.47 18.66 -1.44
N GLY A 131 4.63 18.93 -0.84
CA GLY A 131 5.67 19.76 -1.46
C GLY A 131 6.18 19.17 -2.77
N CYS A 132 6.36 17.85 -2.84
CA CYS A 132 6.75 17.17 -4.08
C CYS A 132 5.66 17.30 -5.16
N ILE A 133 4.37 17.11 -4.81
CA ILE A 133 3.26 17.25 -5.74
C ILE A 133 3.14 18.70 -6.22
N GLU A 134 3.30 19.70 -5.37
CA GLU A 134 3.29 21.12 -5.72
C GLU A 134 4.42 21.45 -6.71
N VAL A 135 5.63 20.93 -6.48
CA VAL A 135 6.77 21.10 -7.39
C VAL A 135 6.47 20.47 -8.75
N LEU A 136 5.94 19.27 -8.79
CA LEU A 136 5.59 18.59 -10.05
C LEU A 136 4.45 19.30 -10.78
N ALA A 137 3.41 19.76 -10.08
CA ALA A 137 2.28 20.49 -10.64
C ALA A 137 2.73 21.81 -11.31
N MET A 138 3.66 22.54 -10.69
CA MET A 138 4.24 23.76 -11.29
C MET A 138 5.04 23.47 -12.56
N HIS A 139 5.72 22.33 -12.62
CA HIS A 139 6.56 21.97 -13.76
C HIS A 139 5.82 21.17 -14.84
N ALA A 140 4.66 20.60 -14.53
CA ALA A 140 3.81 19.95 -15.53
C ALA A 140 3.20 20.94 -16.54
N ALA A 141 3.00 22.19 -16.16
CA ALA A 141 2.40 23.22 -17.02
C ALA A 141 3.11 23.45 -18.37
N PRO A 142 4.45 23.53 -18.45
CA PRO A 142 5.14 23.68 -19.75
C PRO A 142 5.15 22.41 -20.61
N TYR A 143 4.91 21.23 -20.02
CA TYR A 143 4.93 19.94 -20.70
C TYR A 143 3.55 19.50 -21.23
N THR A 144 2.52 20.34 -21.06
CA THR A 144 1.19 20.05 -21.55
C THR A 144 1.13 20.06 -23.09
N LEU A 145 0.08 19.49 -23.64
CA LEU A 145 -0.38 19.36 -25.04
C LEU A 145 0.44 20.00 -26.17
N ARG A 146 1.34 20.95 -25.89
CA ARG A 146 2.27 21.55 -26.84
C ARG A 146 3.50 20.70 -27.12
N SER A 147 3.81 19.73 -26.24
CA SER A 147 4.88 18.76 -26.47
C SER A 147 4.28 17.38 -26.71
N PRO A 148 4.15 16.94 -27.97
CA PRO A 148 3.65 15.60 -28.29
C PRO A 148 4.51 14.51 -27.64
N MET A 149 5.78 14.80 -27.35
CA MET A 149 6.70 13.89 -26.68
C MET A 149 6.31 13.63 -25.21
N ALA A 150 5.86 14.65 -24.46
CA ALA A 150 5.42 14.46 -23.08
C ALA A 150 4.14 13.62 -23.01
N LEU A 151 3.23 13.82 -23.94
CA LEU A 151 2.00 13.04 -24.05
C LEU A 151 2.29 11.58 -24.43
N THR A 152 3.17 11.35 -25.41
CA THR A 152 3.58 9.98 -25.80
C THR A 152 4.28 9.24 -24.67
N VAL A 153 5.18 9.88 -23.94
CA VAL A 153 5.85 9.28 -22.78
C VAL A 153 4.83 8.93 -21.68
N THR A 154 3.88 9.83 -21.40
CA THR A 154 2.83 9.59 -20.40
C THR A 154 1.93 8.42 -20.80
N ILE A 155 1.52 8.35 -22.07
CA ILE A 155 0.70 7.24 -22.60
C ILE A 155 1.48 5.93 -22.58
N ALA A 156 2.76 5.93 -22.95
CA ALA A 156 3.61 4.75 -22.93
C ALA A 156 3.81 4.22 -21.49
N CYS A 157 4.09 5.10 -20.54
CA CYS A 157 4.20 4.73 -19.12
C CYS A 157 2.87 4.18 -18.57
N LEU A 158 1.74 4.82 -18.92
CA LEU A 158 0.42 4.34 -18.51
C LEU A 158 0.11 2.98 -19.15
N GLY A 159 0.46 2.78 -20.42
CA GLY A 159 0.32 1.50 -21.11
C GLY A 159 1.15 0.38 -20.47
N LEU A 160 2.39 0.66 -20.06
CA LEU A 160 3.22 -0.28 -19.33
C LEU A 160 2.61 -0.65 -17.96
N VAL A 161 2.10 0.32 -17.24
CA VAL A 161 1.43 0.09 -15.95
C VAL A 161 0.18 -0.74 -16.12
N VAL A 162 -0.70 -0.40 -17.06
CA VAL A 162 -1.93 -1.16 -17.34
C VAL A 162 -1.59 -2.57 -17.81
N GLY A 163 -0.62 -2.72 -18.72
CA GLY A 163 -0.15 -4.02 -19.18
C GLY A 163 0.38 -4.91 -18.05
N ASN A 164 1.08 -4.32 -17.09
CA ASN A 164 1.58 -5.05 -15.91
C ASN A 164 0.45 -5.42 -14.93
N LEU A 165 -0.52 -4.52 -14.72
CA LEU A 165 -1.70 -4.78 -13.87
C LEU A 165 -2.59 -5.90 -14.43
N THR A 166 -2.75 -5.95 -15.76
CA THR A 166 -3.53 -6.98 -16.46
C THR A 166 -2.75 -8.28 -16.69
N LYS A 167 -1.48 -8.35 -16.25
CA LYS A 167 -0.55 -9.47 -16.48
C LYS A 167 -0.27 -9.75 -17.96
N VAL A 168 -0.64 -8.87 -18.86
CA VAL A 168 -0.35 -8.96 -20.30
C VAL A 168 1.14 -8.74 -20.55
N VAL A 169 1.76 -7.83 -19.77
CA VAL A 169 3.19 -7.54 -19.81
C VAL A 169 3.72 -7.63 -18.40
N VAL A 170 4.52 -8.65 -18.08
CA VAL A 170 5.25 -8.72 -16.79
C VAL A 170 6.58 -8.01 -16.99
N SER A 171 6.66 -6.77 -16.53
CA SER A 171 7.89 -5.98 -16.62
C SER A 171 8.68 -6.07 -15.32
N PRO A 172 9.98 -6.42 -15.38
CA PRO A 172 10.85 -6.41 -14.21
C PRO A 172 11.11 -4.99 -13.67
N TYR A 173 10.78 -3.96 -14.46
CA TYR A 173 11.01 -2.55 -14.13
C TYR A 173 9.84 -1.89 -13.39
N VAL A 174 8.72 -2.58 -13.19
CA VAL A 174 7.53 -2.07 -12.50
C VAL A 174 7.35 -2.80 -11.18
N SER A 175 7.17 -2.04 -10.10
CA SER A 175 6.88 -2.62 -8.78
C SER A 175 5.43 -3.13 -8.71
N GLY A 176 5.14 -4.00 -7.74
CA GLY A 176 3.78 -4.45 -7.50
C GLY A 176 2.88 -3.29 -7.06
N PRO A 177 1.61 -3.25 -7.52
CA PRO A 177 0.65 -2.22 -7.13
C PRO A 177 0.26 -2.34 -5.66
N VAL A 178 -0.04 -1.22 -5.02
CA VAL A 178 -0.49 -1.15 -3.61
C VAL A 178 -2.00 -1.37 -3.48
N PHE A 179 -2.78 -1.04 -4.52
CA PHE A 179 -4.24 -1.12 -4.49
C PHE A 179 -4.79 -2.49 -4.01
N PRO A 180 -4.21 -3.66 -4.38
CA PRO A 180 -4.64 -4.97 -3.88
C PRO A 180 -4.59 -5.14 -2.37
N VAL A 181 -3.78 -4.36 -1.66
CA VAL A 181 -3.75 -4.36 -0.19
C VAL A 181 -5.08 -3.89 0.36
N TYR A 182 -5.59 -2.78 -0.17
CA TYR A 182 -6.85 -2.20 0.27
C TYR A 182 -8.06 -3.03 -0.12
N THR A 183 -8.08 -3.58 -1.33
CA THR A 183 -9.17 -4.48 -1.78
C THR A 183 -9.22 -5.74 -0.92
N ARG A 184 -8.07 -6.32 -0.58
CA ARG A 184 -8.00 -7.46 0.35
C ARG A 184 -8.56 -7.11 1.72
N GLN A 185 -8.18 -5.96 2.31
CA GLN A 185 -8.69 -5.53 3.61
C GLN A 185 -10.19 -5.25 3.57
N ALA A 186 -10.67 -4.58 2.51
CA ALA A 186 -12.10 -4.35 2.32
C ALA A 186 -12.88 -5.65 2.21
N HIS A 187 -12.37 -6.64 1.48
CA HIS A 187 -12.98 -7.97 1.37
C HIS A 187 -13.04 -8.69 2.73
N ILE A 188 -11.95 -8.65 3.51
CA ILE A 188 -11.92 -9.24 4.85
C ILE A 188 -12.97 -8.59 5.77
N LEU A 189 -13.07 -7.26 5.77
CA LEU A 189 -14.05 -6.53 6.56
C LEU A 189 -15.47 -6.82 6.10
N ALA A 190 -15.71 -6.87 4.78
CA ALA A 190 -17.01 -7.20 4.23
C ALA A 190 -17.42 -8.64 4.60
N ALA A 191 -16.51 -9.60 4.52
CA ALA A 191 -16.77 -10.99 4.92
C ALA A 191 -17.07 -11.13 6.42
N ALA A 192 -16.43 -10.29 7.27
CA ALA A 192 -16.69 -10.28 8.70
C ALA A 192 -18.05 -9.67 9.05
N TRP A 193 -18.50 -8.63 8.32
CA TRP A 193 -19.76 -7.95 8.58
C TRP A 193 -20.97 -8.61 7.89
N PHE A 194 -20.74 -9.30 6.77
CA PHE A 194 -21.76 -9.97 5.97
C PHE A 194 -21.41 -11.45 5.72
N PRO A 195 -21.30 -12.28 6.77
CA PRO A 195 -20.80 -13.66 6.65
C PRO A 195 -21.64 -14.52 5.72
N ASP A 196 -22.94 -14.29 5.64
CA ASP A 196 -23.86 -15.08 4.82
C ASP A 196 -23.65 -14.87 3.31
N SER A 197 -23.14 -13.69 2.91
CA SER A 197 -22.85 -13.38 1.51
C SER A 197 -21.62 -14.12 0.98
N PHE A 198 -20.75 -14.62 1.86
CA PHE A 198 -19.49 -15.28 1.52
C PHE A 198 -19.52 -16.79 1.80
N ARG A 199 -20.54 -17.31 2.48
CA ARG A 199 -20.68 -18.75 2.76
C ARG A 199 -20.84 -19.60 1.49
N SER A 200 -21.39 -19.04 0.43
CA SER A 200 -21.56 -19.74 -0.85
C SER A 200 -20.27 -20.04 -1.59
N GLU A 201 -19.15 -19.38 -1.21
CA GLU A 201 -17.83 -19.59 -1.82
C GLU A 201 -17.02 -20.68 -1.10
N LEU A 202 -17.47 -21.13 0.06
CA LEU A 202 -16.80 -22.22 0.75
C LEU A 202 -17.20 -23.54 0.05
N PRO A 203 -16.22 -24.33 -0.41
CA PRO A 203 -16.51 -25.66 -0.92
C PRO A 203 -17.23 -26.44 0.16
N GLU A 204 -18.25 -27.21 -0.22
CA GLU A 204 -18.90 -28.13 0.71
C GLU A 204 -17.84 -28.97 1.40
N SER A 205 -17.88 -28.98 2.73
CA SER A 205 -17.00 -29.84 3.51
C SER A 205 -17.18 -31.26 2.98
N PRO A 206 -16.09 -31.96 2.58
CA PRO A 206 -16.24 -33.33 2.16
C PRO A 206 -17.01 -34.09 3.25
N PRO A 207 -18.02 -34.92 2.89
CA PRO A 207 -18.77 -35.67 3.88
C PRO A 207 -17.72 -36.42 4.72
N LEU A 208 -17.76 -36.17 6.03
CA LEU A 208 -16.98 -36.97 6.98
C LEU A 208 -17.54 -38.37 6.87
N ASP A 209 -16.86 -39.16 6.05
CA ASP A 209 -17.17 -40.58 5.97
C ASP A 209 -17.08 -41.14 7.38
N SER A 210 -18.14 -41.73 7.85
CA SER A 210 -18.26 -42.25 9.20
C SER A 210 -17.32 -43.43 9.50
N ASP A 211 -16.38 -43.72 8.64
CA ASP A 211 -15.30 -44.70 8.79
C ASP A 211 -14.16 -44.28 9.71
N LEU A 212 -14.46 -43.36 10.64
CA LEU A 212 -13.64 -43.21 11.86
C LEU A 212 -13.52 -44.52 12.65
N LYS A 213 -14.33 -45.54 12.31
CA LYS A 213 -14.20 -46.91 12.83
C LYS A 213 -12.84 -47.55 12.48
N VAL A 214 -12.23 -47.17 11.37
CA VAL A 214 -10.92 -47.66 10.96
C VAL A 214 -9.79 -47.10 11.84
N LEU A 215 -10.01 -45.96 12.52
CA LEU A 215 -9.03 -45.36 13.44
C LEU A 215 -9.14 -45.89 14.87
N ARG A 216 -10.08 -46.76 15.18
CA ARG A 216 -10.12 -47.47 16.47
C ARG A 216 -8.98 -48.46 16.55
N GLY A 217 -7.87 -48.04 17.13
CA GLY A 217 -6.66 -48.85 17.32
C GLY A 217 -5.41 -48.33 16.62
N ALA A 218 -5.51 -47.26 15.85
CA ALA A 218 -4.32 -46.60 15.30
C ALA A 218 -3.71 -45.66 16.36
N GLU A 219 -2.48 -45.89 16.75
CA GLU A 219 -1.70 -44.89 17.49
C GLU A 219 -1.53 -43.64 16.64
N VAL A 220 -2.24 -42.57 16.98
CA VAL A 220 -2.10 -41.28 16.33
C VAL A 220 -0.82 -40.63 16.83
N LYS A 221 0.27 -40.76 16.09
CA LYS A 221 1.46 -39.93 16.31
C LYS A 221 1.14 -38.51 15.83
N VAL A 222 0.84 -37.62 16.77
CA VAL A 222 0.74 -36.18 16.51
C VAL A 222 2.17 -35.65 16.30
N CYS A 223 2.58 -35.44 15.06
CA CYS A 223 3.76 -34.63 14.76
C CYS A 223 3.34 -33.16 14.85
N LEU A 224 3.68 -32.52 15.96
CA LEU A 224 3.69 -31.05 16.03
C LEU A 224 4.90 -30.57 15.23
N LEU A 225 4.64 -29.93 14.10
CA LEU A 225 5.59 -29.13 13.31
C LEU A 225 5.55 -27.69 13.75
#